data_9d82b05e6be598581df51162cf66ae20
#
_entry.id   9d82b05e6be598581df51162cf66ae20
#
_cell.length_a   1.000
_cell.length_b   1.000
_cell.length_c   1.000
_cell.angle_alpha   90.00
_cell.angle_beta   90.00
_cell.angle_gamma   90.00
#
_symmetry.space_group_name_H-M   'P 1'
#
loop_
_entity.id
_entity.type
_entity.pdbx_description
1 polymer ?
#
loop_
_entity_poly.entity_id
_entity_poly.type
_entity_poly.pdbx_seq_one_letter_code
_entity_poly.pdbx_strand_id
1 'polypeptide(L)'
;MKRASHFAIFAALAAAFAFTASAVSADTPGQTVKIKSTITIGAAGYQGKVKAANANCVEERTVVLKQKGNGVLSRVETKPNGNWKADLEELNENIKIPAKVFAEVKPVSQGTAGTIYKCLGAVSKTVEIAGG
;
A
#
# COMPACT_ATOMS: atom_id res chain seq x y z
N MET A 1 51.04 31.98 16.30
CA MET A 1 50.59 32.00 16.24
C MET A 1 50.07 31.90 15.84
N LYS A 2 49.84 31.84 15.46
CA LYS A 2 49.19 31.72 15.14
C LYS A 2 48.69 31.33 14.55
N ARG A 3 48.95 31.17 14.26
CA ARG A 3 48.36 30.81 13.79
C ARG A 3 47.77 30.25 13.32
N ALA A 4 48.04 30.17 13.32
CA ALA A 4 47.31 29.72 13.10
C ALA A 4 46.62 29.22 12.64
N SER A 5 46.82 29.21 12.58
CA SER A 5 46.07 28.87 12.37
C SER A 5 45.27 28.28 11.89
N HIS A 6 45.56 28.27 11.74
CA HIS A 6 44.75 27.86 11.51
C HIS A 6 43.96 27.25 10.95
N PHE A 7 44.22 27.16 10.82
CA PHE A 7 43.49 26.77 10.62
C PHE A 7 42.71 26.21 10.10
N ALA A 8 43.12 26.35 10.23
CA ALA A 8 42.38 26.02 10.17
C ALA A 8 41.58 25.37 9.67
N ILE A 9 41.84 25.36 9.64
CA ILE A 9 41.10 24.94 9.59
C ILE A 9 40.30 24.29 8.98
N PHE A 10 40.71 24.29 8.74
CA PHE A 10 39.87 23.92 8.69
C PHE A 10 39.14 23.38 8.11
N ALA A 11 39.50 23.41 8.17
CA ALA A 11 38.80 23.15 8.23
C ALA A 11 38.10 22.54 7.73
N ALA A 12 38.51 22.55 7.69
CA ALA A 12 37.79 22.29 7.69
C ALA A 12 37.15 21.64 7.14
N LEU A 13 37.58 21.46 6.96
CA LEU A 13 36.76 21.09 6.95
C LEU A 13 36.13 20.56 6.36
N ALA A 14 36.43 20.56 6.37
CA ALA A 14 35.69 20.31 6.33
C ALA A 14 35.06 19.73 5.84
N ALA A 15 35.51 19.74 5.71
CA ALA A 15 34.78 19.51 5.68
C ALA A 15 34.14 18.94 5.18
N ALA A 16 34.56 18.91 4.93
CA ALA A 16 33.84 18.77 4.90
C ALA A 16 33.19 18.17 4.43
N PHE A 17 33.56 18.00 3.98
CA PHE A 17 32.71 17.78 3.99
C PHE A 17 32.03 17.27 3.52
N ALA A 18 32.44 17.19 3.38
CA ALA A 18 31.72 17.12 3.49
C ALA A 18 31.05 16.56 3.23
N PHE A 19 31.31 16.30 2.80
CA PHE A 19 30.42 16.16 2.97
C PHE A 19 29.72 15.73 2.79
N THR A 20 30.08 15.55 2.59
CA THR A 20 29.25 15.48 2.92
C THR A 20 28.48 14.91 2.78
N ALA A 21 28.63 14.79 2.62
CA ALA A 21 27.73 14.62 2.81
C ALA A 21 27.07 14.09 2.65
N SER A 22 27.15 13.94 2.48
CA SER A 22 26.28 13.78 2.63
C SER A 22 25.63 13.25 2.45
N ALA A 23 25.69 13.10 2.32
CA ALA A 23 24.96 12.94 2.43
C ALA A 23 24.30 12.55 2.23
N VAL A 24 24.25 12.38 2.06
CA VAL A 24 23.52 12.30 2.19
C VAL A 24 22.85 11.84 2.17
N SER A 25 22.81 11.71 2.03
CA SER A 25 22.12 11.53 2.13
C SER A 25 21.37 11.03 2.24
N ALA A 26 21.78 10.85 2.47
CA ALA A 26 21.11 10.36 2.53
C ALA A 26 20.14 10.31 2.53
N ASP A 27 20.03 10.64 2.67
CA ASP A 27 18.98 10.72 2.58
C ASP A 27 18.54 10.83 1.50
N THR A 28 18.79 10.39 0.92
CA THR A 28 18.18 10.25 -0.26
C THR A 28 16.82 10.06 0.04
N PRO A 29 16.14 11.10 -0.03
CA PRO A 29 14.82 10.93 0.22
C PRO A 29 14.36 10.02 -0.78
N GLY A 30 14.00 9.17 -0.33
CA GLY A 30 13.15 8.45 -0.83
C GLY A 30 13.14 8.02 -2.20
N GLN A 31 13.68 6.95 -2.38
CA GLN A 31 13.30 6.14 -3.46
C GLN A 31 11.83 5.85 -3.36
N THR A 32 11.11 6.07 -4.46
CA THR A 32 9.73 5.66 -4.59
C THR A 32 9.70 4.44 -5.50
N VAL A 33 9.13 3.36 -5.01
CA VAL A 33 9.03 2.12 -5.76
C VAL A 33 7.57 1.77 -5.93
N LYS A 34 7.15 1.55 -7.18
CA LYS A 34 5.78 1.13 -7.46
C LYS A 34 5.68 -0.38 -7.37
N ILE A 35 4.75 -0.87 -6.58
CA ILE A 35 4.56 -2.30 -6.36
C ILE A 35 3.16 -2.68 -6.87
N LYS A 36 3.12 -3.59 -7.82
CA LYS A 36 1.85 -4.10 -8.33
C LYS A 36 1.19 -4.96 -7.29
N SER A 37 -0.10 -4.88 -7.23
CA SER A 37 -0.92 -5.74 -6.37
C SER A 37 -1.88 -6.51 -7.24
N THR A 38 -2.30 -7.67 -6.74
CA THR A 38 -3.41 -8.42 -7.33
C THR A 38 -4.39 -8.72 -6.23
N ILE A 39 -5.64 -8.87 -6.61
CA ILE A 39 -6.68 -9.21 -5.65
C ILE A 39 -7.54 -10.31 -6.25
N THR A 40 -7.83 -11.31 -5.43
CA THR A 40 -8.71 -12.40 -5.82
C THR A 40 -10.00 -12.33 -5.01
N ILE A 41 -11.04 -12.92 -5.55
CA ILE A 41 -12.32 -13.04 -4.90
C ILE A 41 -12.79 -14.48 -5.07
N GLY A 42 -13.24 -15.09 -3.97
CA GLY A 42 -13.75 -16.45 -4.02
C GLY A 42 -15.14 -16.51 -4.64
N ALA A 43 -15.55 -17.71 -5.01
CA ALA A 43 -16.83 -17.92 -5.69
C ALA A 43 -18.02 -17.47 -4.86
N ALA A 44 -17.88 -17.49 -3.53
CA ALA A 44 -18.95 -17.03 -2.64
C ALA A 44 -19.14 -15.52 -2.67
N GLY A 45 -18.15 -14.77 -3.19
CA GLY A 45 -18.29 -13.34 -3.45
C GLY A 45 -18.07 -12.45 -2.24
N TYR A 46 -17.50 -12.93 -1.15
CA TYR A 46 -17.34 -12.09 0.02
C TYR A 46 -15.97 -12.19 0.69
N GLN A 47 -15.04 -12.92 0.11
CA GLN A 47 -13.70 -13.04 0.68
C GLN A 47 -12.69 -13.34 -0.42
N GLY A 48 -11.41 -13.15 -0.10
CA GLY A 48 -10.35 -13.42 -1.05
C GLY A 48 -9.01 -13.04 -0.48
N LYS A 49 -8.08 -12.66 -1.37
CA LYS A 49 -6.72 -12.41 -0.98
C LYS A 49 -6.10 -11.32 -1.82
N VAL A 50 -5.28 -10.50 -1.18
CA VAL A 50 -4.43 -9.51 -1.86
C VAL A 50 -3.02 -10.05 -1.86
N LYS A 51 -2.36 -9.99 -3.02
CA LYS A 51 -0.97 -10.40 -3.17
C LYS A 51 -0.17 -9.27 -3.76
N ALA A 52 1.08 -9.19 -3.35
CA ALA A 52 2.03 -8.22 -3.88
C ALA A 52 3.42 -8.76 -3.70
N ALA A 53 4.37 -8.22 -4.50
CA ALA A 53 5.75 -8.65 -4.41
C ALA A 53 6.43 -8.21 -3.12
N ASN A 54 5.87 -7.19 -2.46
CA ASN A 54 6.45 -6.63 -1.24
C ASN A 54 5.44 -6.78 -0.11
N ALA A 55 5.91 -7.30 1.03
CA ALA A 55 5.04 -7.55 2.17
C ALA A 55 4.37 -6.27 2.68
N ASN A 56 5.01 -5.12 2.51
CA ASN A 56 4.42 -3.85 2.93
C ASN A 56 3.16 -3.50 2.13
N CYS A 57 2.92 -4.20 1.02
CA CYS A 57 1.75 -3.95 0.19
C CYS A 57 0.68 -5.04 0.34
N VAL A 58 0.79 -5.88 1.36
CA VAL A 58 -0.11 -7.00 1.56
C VAL A 58 -1.06 -6.78 2.73
N GLU A 59 -0.54 -6.33 3.88
CA GLU A 59 -1.36 -6.17 5.07
C GLU A 59 -1.96 -4.77 5.16
N GLU A 60 -3.06 -4.67 5.87
CA GLU A 60 -3.74 -3.40 6.15
C GLU A 60 -4.09 -2.63 4.88
N ARG A 61 -4.36 -3.37 3.82
CA ARG A 61 -4.83 -2.76 2.58
C ARG A 61 -6.35 -2.64 2.63
N THR A 62 -6.85 -1.50 2.18
CA THR A 62 -8.29 -1.31 2.10
C THR A 62 -8.86 -2.04 0.90
N VAL A 63 -9.81 -2.93 1.16
CA VAL A 63 -10.53 -3.66 0.13
C VAL A 63 -11.98 -3.21 0.15
N VAL A 64 -12.49 -2.85 -1.01
CA VAL A 64 -13.87 -2.42 -1.18
C VAL A 64 -14.58 -3.47 -2.02
N LEU A 65 -15.60 -4.09 -1.46
CA LEU A 65 -16.45 -5.01 -2.21
C LEU A 65 -17.58 -4.21 -2.82
N LYS A 66 -17.75 -4.33 -4.11
CA LYS A 66 -18.73 -3.55 -4.87
C LYS A 66 -19.66 -4.44 -5.64
N GLN A 67 -20.87 -3.97 -5.83
CA GLN A 67 -21.85 -4.61 -6.70
C GLN A 67 -22.07 -3.74 -7.93
N LYS A 68 -22.02 -4.34 -9.10
CA LYS A 68 -22.29 -3.61 -10.34
C LYS A 68 -23.71 -3.06 -10.28
N GLY A 69 -23.81 -1.76 -10.56
CA GLY A 69 -25.10 -1.07 -10.55
C GLY A 69 -25.64 -0.71 -9.17
N ASN A 70 -24.91 -1.02 -8.11
CA ASN A 70 -25.41 -0.73 -6.75
C ASN A 70 -24.37 -0.02 -5.85
N GLY A 71 -23.08 -0.13 -6.16
CA GLY A 71 -22.06 0.57 -5.41
C GLY A 71 -21.40 -0.29 -4.35
N VAL A 72 -20.94 0.37 -3.28
CA VAL A 72 -20.13 -0.27 -2.25
C VAL A 72 -21.03 -1.14 -1.35
N LEU A 73 -20.59 -2.39 -1.17
CA LEU A 73 -21.27 -3.32 -0.27
C LEU A 73 -20.58 -3.42 1.08
N SER A 74 -19.25 -3.37 1.10
CA SER A 74 -18.48 -3.53 2.31
C SER A 74 -17.09 -2.98 2.11
N ARG A 75 -16.48 -2.51 3.19
CA ARG A 75 -15.13 -1.96 3.17
C ARG A 75 -14.37 -2.56 4.34
N VAL A 76 -13.28 -3.28 4.04
CA VAL A 76 -12.51 -3.98 5.07
C VAL A 76 -11.03 -3.82 4.80
N GLU A 77 -10.20 -4.25 5.76
CA GLU A 77 -8.75 -4.24 5.61
C GLU A 77 -8.22 -5.65 5.58
N THR A 78 -7.12 -5.83 4.84
CA THR A 78 -6.47 -7.14 4.76
C THR A 78 -5.74 -7.48 6.04
N LYS A 79 -5.66 -8.77 6.31
CA LYS A 79 -4.83 -9.32 7.39
C LYS A 79 -3.38 -9.39 6.94
N PRO A 80 -2.44 -9.68 7.86
CA PRO A 80 -1.03 -9.76 7.49
C PRO A 80 -0.72 -10.70 6.33
N ASN A 81 -1.49 -11.77 6.17
CA ASN A 81 -1.29 -12.70 5.05
C ASN A 81 -2.00 -12.25 3.78
N GLY A 82 -2.65 -11.09 3.79
CA GLY A 82 -3.35 -10.56 2.63
C GLY A 82 -4.81 -11.01 2.52
N ASN A 83 -5.28 -11.86 3.39
CA ASN A 83 -6.67 -12.31 3.34
C ASN A 83 -7.62 -11.17 3.68
N TRP A 84 -8.74 -11.13 3.00
CA TRP A 84 -9.80 -10.17 3.30
C TRP A 84 -11.13 -10.90 3.32
N LYS A 85 -12.04 -10.38 4.12
CA LYS A 85 -13.38 -10.91 4.24
C LYS A 85 -14.31 -9.76 4.51
N ALA A 86 -15.38 -9.67 3.74
CA ALA A 86 -16.37 -8.63 3.93
C ALA A 86 -17.06 -8.76 5.28
N ASP A 87 -17.50 -7.63 5.80
CA ASP A 87 -18.37 -7.61 6.97
C ASP A 87 -19.73 -8.13 6.52
N LEU A 88 -20.12 -9.30 7.01
CA LEU A 88 -21.31 -9.96 6.51
C LEU A 88 -22.58 -9.20 6.86
N GLU A 89 -22.60 -8.49 7.98
CA GLU A 89 -23.77 -7.67 8.31
C GLU A 89 -23.92 -6.52 7.33
N GLU A 90 -22.81 -5.84 7.07
CA GLU A 90 -22.81 -4.73 6.13
C GLU A 90 -23.18 -5.21 4.73
N LEU A 91 -22.62 -6.36 4.34
CA LEU A 91 -22.91 -6.95 3.05
C LEU A 91 -24.38 -7.25 2.90
N ASN A 92 -24.97 -7.89 3.91
CA ASN A 92 -26.38 -8.28 3.86
C ASN A 92 -27.30 -7.07 3.81
N GLU A 93 -26.91 -5.98 4.43
CA GLU A 93 -27.72 -4.75 4.40
C GLU A 93 -27.70 -4.09 3.04
N ASN A 94 -26.60 -4.23 2.30
CA ASN A 94 -26.39 -3.44 1.11
C ASN A 94 -26.60 -4.21 -0.20
N ILE A 95 -26.46 -5.53 -0.18
CA ILE A 95 -26.50 -6.31 -1.41
C ILE A 95 -27.93 -6.46 -1.92
N LYS A 96 -28.06 -6.41 -3.24
CA LYS A 96 -29.33 -6.67 -3.91
C LYS A 96 -29.14 -7.87 -4.82
N ILE A 97 -29.77 -8.97 -4.46
CA ILE A 97 -29.62 -10.24 -5.17
C ILE A 97 -30.66 -10.32 -6.28
N PRO A 98 -30.32 -10.85 -7.47
CA PRO A 98 -29.01 -11.40 -7.86
C PRO A 98 -27.99 -10.30 -8.06
N ALA A 99 -26.73 -10.63 -7.79
CA ALA A 99 -25.68 -9.63 -7.79
C ALA A 99 -24.47 -10.06 -8.61
N LYS A 100 -23.82 -9.07 -9.22
CA LYS A 100 -22.49 -9.25 -9.80
C LYS A 100 -21.54 -8.41 -8.93
N VAL A 101 -20.64 -9.09 -8.25
CA VAL A 101 -19.77 -8.43 -7.29
C VAL A 101 -18.30 -8.58 -7.68
N PHE A 102 -17.52 -7.61 -7.30
CA PHE A 102 -16.08 -7.62 -7.50
C PHE A 102 -15.42 -6.86 -6.35
N ALA A 103 -14.15 -7.14 -6.12
CA ALA A 103 -13.41 -6.49 -5.06
C ALA A 103 -12.34 -5.59 -5.66
N GLU A 104 -12.09 -4.49 -4.98
CA GLU A 104 -11.10 -3.52 -5.39
C GLU A 104 -10.18 -3.24 -4.22
N VAL A 105 -8.86 -3.41 -4.41
CA VAL A 105 -7.91 -2.99 -3.39
C VAL A 105 -7.44 -1.59 -3.75
N LYS A 106 -7.53 -0.68 -2.78
CA LYS A 106 -7.20 0.72 -3.02
C LYS A 106 -5.69 0.92 -3.01
N PRO A 107 -5.18 1.84 -3.83
CA PRO A 107 -3.76 2.16 -3.76
C PRO A 107 -3.43 2.81 -2.41
N VAL A 108 -2.21 2.58 -1.95
CA VAL A 108 -1.73 3.17 -0.70
C VAL A 108 -0.22 3.33 -0.79
N SER A 109 0.32 4.31 -0.08
CA SER A 109 1.76 4.49 0.03
C SER A 109 2.19 4.06 1.41
N GLN A 110 3.18 3.18 1.46
CA GLN A 110 3.75 2.69 2.71
C GLN A 110 5.23 3.05 2.72
N GLY A 111 5.71 3.58 3.85
CA GLY A 111 7.10 4.01 3.94
C GLY A 111 7.86 3.24 4.98
N THR A 112 9.10 2.91 4.66
CA THR A 112 10.09 2.50 5.63
C THR A 112 11.31 3.38 5.43
N ALA A 113 12.29 3.27 6.33
CA ALA A 113 13.42 4.19 6.34
C ALA A 113 13.99 4.38 4.93
N GLY A 114 13.78 5.54 4.35
CA GLY A 114 14.36 5.92 3.08
C GLY A 114 13.66 5.41 1.84
N THR A 115 12.61 4.61 1.95
CA THR A 115 11.92 4.07 0.78
C THR A 115 10.43 4.22 0.93
N ILE A 116 9.78 4.70 -0.11
CA ILE A 116 8.32 4.77 -0.16
C ILE A 116 7.85 3.74 -1.18
N TYR A 117 6.99 2.84 -0.74
CA TYR A 117 6.37 1.85 -1.61
C TYR A 117 5.00 2.35 -2.01
N LYS A 118 4.80 2.57 -3.29
CA LYS A 118 3.47 2.89 -3.81
C LYS A 118 2.80 1.59 -4.18
N CYS A 119 1.93 1.13 -3.31
CA CYS A 119 1.18 -0.09 -3.52
C CYS A 119 0.02 0.23 -4.46
N LEU A 120 0.08 -0.29 -5.67
CA LEU A 120 -0.93 0.04 -6.68
C LEU A 120 -2.24 -0.65 -6.38
N GLY A 121 -3.32 -0.05 -6.83
CA GLY A 121 -4.64 -0.65 -6.72
C GLY A 121 -4.83 -1.77 -7.72
N ALA A 122 -5.87 -2.56 -7.51
CA ALA A 122 -6.21 -3.65 -8.42
C ALA A 122 -7.69 -3.97 -8.27
N VAL A 123 -8.23 -4.63 -9.28
CA VAL A 123 -9.65 -5.02 -9.31
C VAL A 123 -9.70 -6.53 -9.59
N SER A 124 -10.52 -7.24 -8.84
CA SER A 124 -10.70 -8.67 -9.04
C SER A 124 -11.60 -8.96 -10.22
N LYS A 125 -11.68 -10.25 -10.57
CA LYS A 125 -12.74 -10.67 -11.49
C LYS A 125 -14.10 -10.44 -10.84
N THR A 126 -15.14 -10.46 -11.63
CA THR A 126 -16.52 -10.38 -11.16
C THR A 126 -17.05 -11.78 -10.91
N VAL A 127 -17.77 -11.96 -9.81
CA VAL A 127 -18.47 -13.22 -9.54
C VAL A 127 -19.96 -12.92 -9.40
N GLU A 128 -20.77 -13.93 -9.70
CA GLU A 128 -22.21 -13.79 -9.63
C GLU A 128 -22.75 -14.48 -8.39
N ILE A 129 -23.62 -13.78 -7.68
CA ILE A 129 -24.33 -14.33 -6.53
C ILE A 129 -25.78 -14.46 -6.95
N ALA A 130 -26.23 -15.70 -7.08
CA ALA A 130 -27.58 -15.99 -7.53
C ALA A 130 -28.58 -15.70 -6.45
N GLY A 131 -29.77 -15.30 -6.85
CA GLY A 131 -30.89 -15.18 -5.95
C GLY A 131 -31.28 -16.55 -5.42
N GLY A 132 -31.39 -16.65 -4.15
CA GLY A 132 -31.57 -17.87 -3.46
C GLY A 132 -32.91 -18.51 -3.52
#